data_ea99365dc2d1ce7e1aa77e14060def9b
#
_entry.id   ea99365dc2d1ce7e1aa77e14060def9b
#
_cell.length_a   1.000
_cell.length_b   1.000
_cell.length_c   1.000
_cell.angle_alpha   90.00
_cell.angle_beta   90.00
_cell.angle_gamma   90.00
#
_symmetry.space_group_name_H-M   'P 1'
#
loop_
_entity.id
_entity.type
_entity.pdbx_description
1 polymer ?
#
loop_
_entity_poly.entity_id
_entity_poly.type
_entity_poly.pdbx_seq_one_letter_code
_entity_poly.pdbx_strand_id
1 'polypeptide(L)'
;MNVKLAIIGGGAAGFFAAINAAEMSPGIEVHVFEKAAQFLSKVRVSGGGRCNVTHACFNPKELIQFYPRGSRELLGPFYVFNPADTIEWFEKRRVKIQAEADGRMFPVTNTSQTIIDCFLQEAEHYNVQLHTQIGLTGITQLDNQQWQLNFNHGGDFIADAVIFASGSSAPIWEILQQLGHTIITPLPSLFTFHIKDKRIDELMGVSVPDVICKIDGEKISSTGPLLITHWGLSGPAILKLSAWAAVQLAAKQYQFTLKINFLPEYNYQSCLELLISQKSTSPKKHIQLYPIGAVPSRLWKSICLFCGINDKINWSDASKDMLQKLADSLTQAAFKVTGKSTFKEEFVTCGGVALEEVDLRTMQSKKLPGIYFAGEVLNIDAVTGGFNFQAAWTTAYIAASSITNPVESKK
;
A
#
# COMPACT_ATOMS: atom_id res chain seq x y z
N MET A 1 -10.73 -28.05 -27.65
CA MET A 1 -11.50 -27.83 -26.41
C MET A 1 -11.18 -26.42 -25.95
N ASN A 2 -12.19 -25.65 -25.53
CA ASN A 2 -11.95 -24.31 -24.99
C ASN A 2 -11.31 -24.45 -23.62
N VAL A 3 -10.22 -23.74 -23.38
CA VAL A 3 -9.57 -23.68 -22.06
C VAL A 3 -10.51 -22.99 -21.08
N LYS A 4 -10.76 -23.62 -19.92
CA LYS A 4 -11.56 -23.06 -18.81
C LYS A 4 -10.63 -22.46 -17.78
N LEU A 5 -10.75 -21.16 -17.58
CA LEU A 5 -9.97 -20.40 -16.60
C LEU A 5 -10.86 -19.99 -15.42
N ALA A 6 -10.50 -20.42 -14.21
CA ALA A 6 -11.10 -19.96 -12.97
C ALA A 6 -10.22 -18.88 -12.33
N ILE A 7 -10.81 -17.76 -11.93
CA ILE A 7 -10.14 -16.68 -11.20
C ILE A 7 -10.80 -16.53 -9.83
N ILE A 8 -10.02 -16.71 -8.77
CA ILE A 8 -10.48 -16.66 -7.38
C ILE A 8 -10.20 -15.28 -6.81
N GLY A 9 -11.24 -14.47 -6.72
CA GLY A 9 -11.22 -13.09 -6.23
C GLY A 9 -11.60 -12.08 -7.31
N GLY A 10 -12.72 -11.38 -7.11
CA GLY A 10 -13.26 -10.33 -7.97
C GLY A 10 -12.76 -8.93 -7.62
N GLY A 11 -11.48 -8.82 -7.22
CA GLY A 11 -10.79 -7.56 -6.98
C GLY A 11 -10.05 -7.03 -8.20
N ALA A 12 -9.15 -6.07 -7.96
CA ALA A 12 -8.34 -5.42 -9.00
C ALA A 12 -7.60 -6.44 -9.88
N ALA A 13 -6.75 -7.28 -9.27
CA ALA A 13 -5.97 -8.27 -10.01
C ALA A 13 -6.85 -9.28 -10.75
N GLY A 14 -7.97 -9.72 -10.15
CA GLY A 14 -8.85 -10.70 -10.77
C GLY A 14 -9.55 -10.17 -12.02
N PHE A 15 -10.11 -8.97 -11.97
CA PHE A 15 -10.70 -8.34 -13.16
C PHE A 15 -9.67 -8.07 -14.25
N PHE A 16 -8.49 -7.58 -13.86
CA PHE A 16 -7.43 -7.30 -14.82
C PHE A 16 -6.95 -8.59 -15.53
N ALA A 17 -6.77 -9.68 -14.78
CA ALA A 17 -6.43 -10.97 -15.34
C ALA A 17 -7.53 -11.51 -16.26
N ALA A 18 -8.79 -11.43 -15.83
CA ALA A 18 -9.93 -11.93 -16.59
C ALA A 18 -10.09 -11.28 -17.96
N ILE A 19 -10.06 -9.95 -17.97
CA ILE A 19 -10.22 -9.16 -19.20
C ILE A 19 -9.05 -9.42 -20.14
N ASN A 20 -7.81 -9.39 -19.64
CA ASN A 20 -6.63 -9.63 -20.49
C ASN A 20 -6.61 -11.07 -21.04
N ALA A 21 -6.98 -12.08 -20.25
CA ALA A 21 -7.05 -13.46 -20.75
C ALA A 21 -8.09 -13.61 -21.85
N ALA A 22 -9.28 -13.04 -21.67
CA ALA A 22 -10.36 -13.11 -22.66
C ALA A 22 -10.06 -12.30 -23.93
N GLU A 23 -9.40 -11.13 -23.78
CA GLU A 23 -8.94 -10.30 -24.91
C GLU A 23 -7.85 -11.00 -25.74
N MET A 24 -6.87 -11.63 -25.08
CA MET A 24 -5.73 -12.31 -25.75
C MET A 24 -6.14 -13.63 -26.39
N SER A 25 -7.17 -14.32 -25.88
CA SER A 25 -7.61 -15.62 -26.38
C SER A 25 -9.15 -15.69 -26.44
N PRO A 26 -9.77 -15.27 -27.56
CA PRO A 26 -11.24 -15.25 -27.70
C PRO A 26 -11.94 -16.60 -27.51
N GLY A 27 -11.19 -17.71 -27.51
CA GLY A 27 -11.71 -19.05 -27.28
C GLY A 27 -11.62 -19.53 -25.82
N ILE A 28 -11.09 -18.72 -24.90
CA ILE A 28 -11.01 -19.07 -23.49
C ILE A 28 -12.35 -18.81 -22.77
N GLU A 29 -12.77 -19.71 -21.90
CA GLU A 29 -13.95 -19.54 -21.04
C GLU A 29 -13.46 -19.05 -19.67
N VAL A 30 -13.70 -17.77 -19.34
CA VAL A 30 -13.19 -17.13 -18.12
C VAL A 30 -14.30 -16.96 -17.09
N HIS A 31 -14.08 -17.46 -15.87
CA HIS A 31 -14.98 -17.34 -14.74
C HIS A 31 -14.28 -16.63 -13.58
N VAL A 32 -14.90 -15.59 -13.04
CA VAL A 32 -14.43 -14.87 -11.83
C VAL A 32 -15.36 -15.20 -10.67
N PHE A 33 -14.82 -15.76 -9.59
CA PHE A 33 -15.55 -16.14 -8.39
C PHE A 33 -15.19 -15.19 -7.25
N GLU A 34 -16.19 -14.50 -6.69
CA GLU A 34 -16.02 -13.56 -5.56
C GLU A 34 -16.92 -13.99 -4.39
N LYS A 35 -16.33 -14.10 -3.21
CA LYS A 35 -17.07 -14.47 -1.98
C LYS A 35 -18.02 -13.38 -1.49
N ALA A 36 -17.70 -12.12 -1.76
CA ALA A 36 -18.52 -10.98 -1.36
C ALA A 36 -19.69 -10.77 -2.34
N ALA A 37 -20.69 -9.99 -1.90
CA ALA A 37 -21.82 -9.60 -2.74
C ALA A 37 -21.43 -8.55 -3.81
N GLN A 38 -20.29 -7.90 -3.67
CA GLN A 38 -19.84 -6.83 -4.58
C GLN A 38 -18.41 -7.06 -5.03
N PHE A 39 -18.18 -6.86 -6.32
CA PHE A 39 -16.86 -6.81 -6.91
C PHE A 39 -16.13 -5.50 -6.63
N LEU A 40 -14.79 -5.50 -6.75
CA LEU A 40 -13.94 -4.32 -6.76
C LEU A 40 -14.03 -3.43 -5.50
N SER A 41 -14.38 -4.01 -4.35
CA SER A 41 -14.61 -3.27 -3.09
C SER A 41 -13.40 -2.42 -2.68
N LYS A 42 -12.16 -2.96 -2.74
CA LYS A 42 -10.93 -2.20 -2.43
C LYS A 42 -10.65 -1.11 -3.48
N VAL A 43 -11.01 -1.31 -4.75
CA VAL A 43 -10.90 -0.28 -5.79
C VAL A 43 -11.80 0.91 -5.45
N ARG A 44 -13.04 0.63 -5.02
CA ARG A 44 -14.05 1.64 -4.67
C ARG A 44 -13.58 2.61 -3.60
N VAL A 45 -12.97 2.12 -2.53
CA VAL A 45 -12.53 2.95 -1.38
C VAL A 45 -11.13 3.53 -1.54
N SER A 46 -10.34 3.00 -2.46
CA SER A 46 -8.93 3.37 -2.63
C SER A 46 -8.75 4.84 -3.02
N GLY A 47 -7.64 5.44 -2.58
CA GLY A 47 -7.31 6.83 -2.88
C GLY A 47 -8.37 7.82 -2.40
N GLY A 48 -9.10 7.50 -1.33
CA GLY A 48 -10.21 8.31 -0.83
C GLY A 48 -11.42 8.33 -1.77
N GLY A 49 -11.73 7.19 -2.41
CA GLY A 49 -12.84 7.05 -3.37
C GLY A 49 -12.51 7.52 -4.79
N ARG A 50 -11.25 7.86 -5.07
CA ARG A 50 -10.79 8.31 -6.40
C ARG A 50 -10.11 7.22 -7.22
N CYS A 51 -9.64 6.16 -6.60
CA CYS A 51 -8.76 5.11 -7.13
C CYS A 51 -7.40 5.64 -7.61
N ASN A 52 -6.38 5.51 -6.78
CA ASN A 52 -5.00 5.77 -7.20
C ASN A 52 -4.49 4.60 -8.05
N VAL A 53 -4.68 4.71 -9.38
CA VAL A 53 -4.51 3.61 -10.33
C VAL A 53 -3.08 3.10 -10.42
N THR A 54 -2.12 4.02 -10.44
CA THR A 54 -0.69 3.75 -10.53
C THR A 54 0.12 4.97 -10.11
N HIS A 55 1.42 4.98 -10.39
CA HIS A 55 2.33 6.08 -10.12
C HIS A 55 3.15 6.45 -11.37
N ALA A 56 3.44 7.73 -11.56
CA ALA A 56 4.27 8.23 -12.67
C ALA A 56 5.77 7.89 -12.49
N CYS A 57 6.06 6.66 -12.11
CA CYS A 57 7.41 6.10 -11.99
C CYS A 57 7.59 5.02 -13.07
N PHE A 58 8.08 5.41 -14.24
CA PHE A 58 8.11 4.56 -15.42
C PHE A 58 9.36 3.68 -15.53
N ASN A 59 10.41 4.00 -14.77
CA ASN A 59 11.63 3.20 -14.76
C ASN A 59 11.48 2.02 -13.78
N PRO A 60 11.55 0.75 -14.23
CA PRO A 60 11.41 -0.41 -13.34
C PRO A 60 12.42 -0.44 -12.18
N LYS A 61 13.65 0.02 -12.39
CA LYS A 61 14.68 0.07 -11.33
C LYS A 61 14.38 1.09 -10.23
N GLU A 62 13.68 2.17 -10.57
CA GLU A 62 13.20 3.16 -9.62
C GLU A 62 11.90 2.67 -8.95
N LEU A 63 11.01 2.08 -9.77
CA LEU A 63 9.71 1.58 -9.32
C LEU A 63 9.84 0.54 -8.19
N ILE A 64 10.78 -0.40 -8.30
CA ILE A 64 11.00 -1.43 -7.28
C ILE A 64 11.42 -0.86 -5.92
N GLN A 65 11.94 0.37 -5.86
CA GLN A 65 12.35 1.01 -4.60
C GLN A 65 11.17 1.35 -3.68
N PHE A 66 9.95 1.28 -4.18
CA PHE A 66 8.73 1.53 -3.43
C PHE A 66 8.11 0.25 -2.83
N TYR A 67 8.75 -0.91 -3.01
CA TYR A 67 8.28 -2.22 -2.55
C TYR A 67 9.15 -2.76 -1.41
N PRO A 68 8.73 -2.66 -0.15
CA PRO A 68 9.43 -3.27 0.99
C PRO A 68 9.60 -4.80 0.83
N ARG A 69 8.64 -5.49 0.23
CA ARG A 69 8.68 -6.93 -0.10
C ARG A 69 8.38 -7.14 -1.57
N GLY A 70 9.10 -8.07 -2.19
CA GLY A 70 8.98 -8.38 -3.61
C GLY A 70 9.72 -7.42 -4.56
N SER A 71 10.58 -6.52 -4.05
CA SER A 71 11.24 -5.51 -4.89
C SER A 71 12.14 -6.14 -5.96
N ARG A 72 12.96 -7.12 -5.60
CA ARG A 72 13.85 -7.81 -6.55
C ARG A 72 13.09 -8.67 -7.54
N GLU A 73 12.07 -9.33 -7.04
CA GLU A 73 11.20 -10.24 -7.76
C GLU A 73 10.38 -9.51 -8.82
N LEU A 74 9.91 -8.31 -8.52
CA LEU A 74 9.11 -7.50 -9.45
C LEU A 74 9.93 -6.79 -10.54
N LEU A 75 11.26 -6.77 -10.47
CA LEU A 75 12.06 -6.06 -11.48
C LEU A 75 11.82 -6.59 -12.89
N GLY A 76 11.88 -7.92 -13.07
CA GLY A 76 11.58 -8.57 -14.36
C GLY A 76 10.14 -8.33 -14.82
N PRO A 77 9.13 -8.62 -14.00
CA PRO A 77 7.74 -8.31 -14.27
C PRO A 77 7.47 -6.87 -14.71
N PHE A 78 8.09 -5.86 -14.09
CA PHE A 78 7.90 -4.45 -14.50
C PHE A 78 8.56 -4.09 -15.83
N TYR A 79 9.48 -4.88 -16.35
CA TYR A 79 9.93 -4.74 -17.74
C TYR A 79 8.92 -5.31 -18.75
N VAL A 80 8.00 -6.18 -18.30
CA VAL A 80 6.93 -6.74 -19.14
C VAL A 80 5.69 -5.84 -19.13
N PHE A 81 5.31 -5.34 -17.93
CA PHE A 81 4.12 -4.50 -17.76
C PHE A 81 4.36 -3.49 -16.63
N ASN A 82 4.48 -2.21 -16.95
CA ASN A 82 4.82 -1.12 -16.04
C ASN A 82 3.73 -0.03 -16.00
N PRO A 83 3.89 1.08 -15.27
CA PRO A 83 2.91 2.15 -15.22
C PRO A 83 2.53 2.78 -16.58
N ALA A 84 3.45 2.81 -17.56
CA ALA A 84 3.11 3.32 -18.90
C ALA A 84 2.12 2.38 -19.59
N ASP A 85 2.34 1.07 -19.49
CA ASP A 85 1.43 0.06 -20.05
C ASP A 85 0.06 0.11 -19.36
N THR A 86 0.04 0.37 -18.04
CA THR A 86 -1.20 0.56 -17.29
C THR A 86 -2.00 1.75 -17.81
N ILE A 87 -1.34 2.89 -18.03
CA ILE A 87 -1.99 4.10 -18.56
C ILE A 87 -2.54 3.81 -19.95
N GLU A 88 -1.73 3.23 -20.84
CA GLU A 88 -2.13 2.87 -22.21
C GLU A 88 -3.32 1.90 -22.18
N TRP A 89 -3.34 0.92 -21.28
CA TRP A 89 -4.43 -0.04 -21.14
C TRP A 89 -5.77 0.65 -20.83
N PHE A 90 -5.76 1.62 -19.89
CA PHE A 90 -6.95 2.39 -19.54
C PHE A 90 -7.35 3.39 -20.64
N GLU A 91 -6.37 4.05 -21.27
CA GLU A 91 -6.63 5.01 -22.35
C GLU A 91 -7.24 4.36 -23.59
N LYS A 92 -6.81 3.14 -23.98
CA LYS A 92 -7.45 2.33 -25.02
C LYS A 92 -8.93 2.08 -24.73
N ARG A 93 -9.31 2.07 -23.45
CA ARG A 93 -10.69 1.91 -22.96
C ARG A 93 -11.37 3.24 -22.63
N ARG A 94 -10.84 4.34 -23.17
CA ARG A 94 -11.38 5.71 -23.01
C ARG A 94 -11.37 6.24 -21.59
N VAL A 95 -10.59 5.64 -20.69
CA VAL A 95 -10.38 6.13 -19.33
C VAL A 95 -9.07 6.91 -19.30
N LYS A 96 -9.17 8.24 -19.24
CA LYS A 96 -8.00 9.13 -19.14
C LYS A 96 -7.48 9.15 -17.72
N ILE A 97 -6.17 8.97 -17.57
CA ILE A 97 -5.44 8.99 -16.30
C ILE A 97 -4.54 10.22 -16.27
N GLN A 98 -4.49 10.91 -15.13
CA GLN A 98 -3.62 12.07 -14.93
C GLN A 98 -2.76 11.92 -13.68
N ALA A 99 -1.54 12.47 -13.73
CA ALA A 99 -0.64 12.53 -12.60
C ALA A 99 -0.92 13.77 -11.73
N GLU A 100 -0.88 13.62 -10.42
CA GLU A 100 -0.75 14.72 -9.45
C GLU A 100 0.73 15.12 -9.28
N ALA A 101 0.99 16.24 -8.62
CA ALA A 101 2.34 16.79 -8.45
C ALA A 101 3.31 15.84 -7.71
N ASP A 102 2.79 14.92 -6.92
CA ASP A 102 3.56 13.90 -6.18
C ASP A 102 3.69 12.56 -6.92
N GLY A 103 3.27 12.51 -8.20
CA GLY A 103 3.36 11.34 -9.06
C GLY A 103 2.23 10.33 -8.92
N ARG A 104 1.31 10.48 -7.98
CA ARG A 104 0.11 9.64 -7.90
C ARG A 104 -0.78 9.86 -9.12
N MET A 105 -1.36 8.78 -9.64
CA MET A 105 -2.14 8.83 -10.87
C MET A 105 -3.60 8.44 -10.63
N PHE A 106 -4.51 9.30 -11.06
CA PHE A 106 -5.95 9.14 -10.85
C PHE A 106 -6.71 9.30 -12.18
N PRO A 107 -7.92 8.72 -12.30
CA PRO A 107 -8.79 9.04 -13.41
C PRO A 107 -9.14 10.55 -13.38
N VAL A 108 -9.19 11.19 -14.54
CA VAL A 108 -9.51 12.63 -14.64
C VAL A 108 -10.88 13.00 -14.06
N THR A 109 -11.78 12.04 -13.93
CA THR A 109 -13.09 12.15 -13.30
C THR A 109 -13.03 12.28 -11.77
N ASN A 110 -11.86 12.00 -11.17
CA ASN A 110 -11.65 11.96 -9.71
C ASN A 110 -12.60 11.03 -8.95
N THR A 111 -13.07 9.95 -9.57
CA THR A 111 -13.92 8.94 -8.93
C THR A 111 -13.48 7.53 -9.30
N SER A 112 -13.42 6.64 -8.29
CA SER A 112 -13.14 5.22 -8.48
C SER A 112 -14.21 4.51 -9.32
N GLN A 113 -15.42 5.08 -9.39
CA GLN A 113 -16.50 4.52 -10.19
C GLN A 113 -16.12 4.40 -11.66
N THR A 114 -15.34 5.35 -12.21
CA THR A 114 -14.85 5.29 -13.59
C THR A 114 -14.02 4.03 -13.86
N ILE A 115 -13.17 3.65 -12.92
CA ILE A 115 -12.35 2.42 -13.03
C ILE A 115 -13.22 1.18 -12.89
N ILE A 116 -14.18 1.20 -11.99
CA ILE A 116 -15.14 0.09 -11.77
C ILE A 116 -16.00 -0.12 -13.01
N ASP A 117 -16.57 0.95 -13.56
CA ASP A 117 -17.41 0.88 -14.76
C ASP A 117 -16.62 0.36 -15.96
N CYS A 118 -15.37 0.80 -16.13
CA CYS A 118 -14.47 0.28 -17.15
C CYS A 118 -14.30 -1.23 -17.02
N PHE A 119 -14.00 -1.74 -15.82
CA PHE A 119 -13.83 -3.18 -15.62
C PHE A 119 -15.10 -3.99 -15.86
N LEU A 120 -16.25 -3.50 -15.42
CA LEU A 120 -17.52 -4.20 -15.61
C LEU A 120 -17.93 -4.23 -17.09
N GLN A 121 -17.77 -3.11 -17.82
CA GLN A 121 -18.05 -3.02 -19.25
C GLN A 121 -17.13 -3.94 -20.08
N GLU A 122 -15.82 -3.96 -19.75
CA GLU A 122 -14.88 -4.84 -20.46
C GLU A 122 -15.15 -6.32 -20.15
N ALA A 123 -15.49 -6.65 -18.90
CA ALA A 123 -15.87 -8.02 -18.55
C ALA A 123 -17.11 -8.50 -19.31
N GLU A 124 -18.10 -7.63 -19.47
CA GLU A 124 -19.29 -7.89 -20.28
C GLU A 124 -18.93 -8.02 -21.77
N HIS A 125 -18.13 -7.09 -22.31
CA HIS A 125 -17.69 -7.08 -23.71
C HIS A 125 -16.98 -8.37 -24.11
N TYR A 126 -16.12 -8.91 -23.23
CA TYR A 126 -15.39 -10.16 -23.45
C TYR A 126 -16.10 -11.40 -22.93
N ASN A 127 -17.38 -11.31 -22.53
CA ASN A 127 -18.20 -12.43 -22.02
C ASN A 127 -17.58 -13.15 -20.80
N VAL A 128 -16.88 -12.42 -19.93
CA VAL A 128 -16.37 -12.97 -18.67
C VAL A 128 -17.53 -13.31 -17.74
N GLN A 129 -17.56 -14.55 -17.24
CA GLN A 129 -18.61 -15.02 -16.35
C GLN A 129 -18.33 -14.57 -14.92
N LEU A 130 -19.18 -13.71 -14.36
CA LEU A 130 -19.01 -13.10 -13.04
C LEU A 130 -19.92 -13.77 -12.01
N HIS A 131 -19.32 -14.29 -10.92
CA HIS A 131 -20.04 -15.00 -9.86
C HIS A 131 -19.76 -14.31 -8.51
N THR A 132 -20.81 -13.77 -7.88
CA THR A 132 -20.73 -13.19 -6.53
C THR A 132 -21.30 -14.15 -5.47
N GLN A 133 -20.93 -13.94 -4.21
CA GLN A 133 -21.34 -14.77 -3.07
C GLN A 133 -20.90 -16.24 -3.21
N ILE A 134 -19.88 -16.49 -4.03
CA ILE A 134 -19.31 -17.82 -4.29
C ILE A 134 -17.89 -17.85 -3.75
N GLY A 135 -17.72 -18.42 -2.58
CA GLY A 135 -16.43 -18.56 -1.90
C GLY A 135 -15.82 -19.93 -2.09
N LEU A 136 -14.56 -19.99 -2.54
CA LEU A 136 -13.80 -21.24 -2.62
C LEU A 136 -13.61 -21.86 -1.24
N THR A 137 -13.93 -23.15 -1.09
CA THR A 137 -13.80 -23.94 0.13
C THR A 137 -12.77 -25.05 0.03
N GLY A 138 -12.43 -25.47 -1.20
CA GLY A 138 -11.43 -26.50 -1.46
C GLY A 138 -11.06 -26.56 -2.93
N ILE A 139 -9.92 -27.19 -3.22
CA ILE A 139 -9.45 -27.42 -4.59
C ILE A 139 -8.67 -28.73 -4.63
N THR A 140 -8.87 -29.52 -5.66
CA THR A 140 -8.22 -30.82 -5.84
C THR A 140 -7.76 -30.98 -7.28
N GLN A 141 -6.56 -31.48 -7.48
CA GLN A 141 -6.08 -31.83 -8.82
C GLN A 141 -6.69 -33.16 -9.27
N LEU A 142 -7.21 -33.21 -10.47
CA LEU A 142 -7.73 -34.41 -11.11
C LEU A 142 -6.63 -35.14 -11.90
N ASP A 143 -6.86 -36.43 -12.22
CA ASP A 143 -5.90 -37.28 -12.94
C ASP A 143 -5.55 -36.72 -14.35
N ASN A 144 -6.44 -35.96 -14.97
CA ASN A 144 -6.25 -35.30 -16.26
C ASN A 144 -5.54 -33.94 -16.17
N GLN A 145 -4.94 -33.61 -15.03
CA GLN A 145 -4.27 -32.35 -14.72
C GLN A 145 -5.20 -31.11 -14.61
N GLN A 146 -6.51 -31.29 -14.70
CA GLN A 146 -7.47 -30.24 -14.41
C GLN A 146 -7.62 -30.05 -12.88
N TRP A 147 -8.25 -28.95 -12.51
CA TRP A 147 -8.52 -28.59 -11.11
C TRP A 147 -10.02 -28.60 -10.85
N GLN A 148 -10.45 -29.38 -9.87
CA GLN A 148 -11.82 -29.33 -9.33
C GLN A 148 -11.83 -28.33 -8.18
N LEU A 149 -12.66 -27.29 -8.31
CA LEU A 149 -12.88 -26.25 -7.30
C LEU A 149 -14.20 -26.50 -6.60
N ASN A 150 -14.18 -26.57 -5.29
CA ASN A 150 -15.36 -26.73 -4.46
C ASN A 150 -15.75 -25.37 -3.85
N PHE A 151 -17.01 -25.00 -3.91
CA PHE A 151 -17.50 -23.72 -3.43
C PHE A 151 -18.54 -23.91 -2.32
N ASN A 152 -18.75 -22.86 -1.51
CA ASN A 152 -19.78 -22.84 -0.47
C ASN A 152 -21.21 -22.89 -1.06
N HIS A 153 -21.38 -22.42 -2.29
CA HIS A 153 -22.65 -22.43 -3.05
C HIS A 153 -22.33 -22.65 -4.53
N GLY A 154 -23.33 -23.08 -5.31
CA GLY A 154 -23.24 -23.18 -6.78
C GLY A 154 -22.64 -24.47 -7.32
N GLY A 155 -22.22 -25.41 -6.45
CA GLY A 155 -21.63 -26.70 -6.89
C GLY A 155 -20.13 -26.59 -7.21
N ASP A 156 -19.59 -27.65 -7.81
CA ASP A 156 -18.19 -27.75 -8.18
C ASP A 156 -17.94 -27.17 -9.57
N PHE A 157 -16.72 -26.68 -9.80
CA PHE A 157 -16.27 -26.19 -11.09
C PHE A 157 -14.94 -26.85 -11.49
N ILE A 158 -14.86 -27.31 -12.75
CA ILE A 158 -13.61 -27.91 -13.27
C ILE A 158 -12.94 -26.88 -14.19
N ALA A 159 -11.68 -26.59 -13.93
CA ALA A 159 -10.86 -25.63 -14.67
C ALA A 159 -9.56 -26.26 -15.17
N ASP A 160 -9.08 -25.80 -16.33
CA ASP A 160 -7.77 -26.16 -16.87
C ASP A 160 -6.66 -25.32 -16.21
N ALA A 161 -6.98 -24.10 -15.80
CA ALA A 161 -6.08 -23.21 -15.09
C ALA A 161 -6.83 -22.41 -14.01
N VAL A 162 -6.13 -22.04 -12.92
CA VAL A 162 -6.68 -21.25 -11.81
C VAL A 162 -5.75 -20.11 -11.49
N ILE A 163 -6.28 -18.87 -11.45
CA ILE A 163 -5.55 -17.69 -10.94
C ILE A 163 -6.08 -17.36 -9.55
N PHE A 164 -5.23 -17.41 -8.55
CA PHE A 164 -5.52 -16.89 -7.23
C PHE A 164 -5.24 -15.38 -7.21
N ALA A 165 -6.30 -14.57 -7.17
CA ALA A 165 -6.29 -13.10 -7.13
C ALA A 165 -7.09 -12.56 -5.93
N SER A 166 -7.13 -13.35 -4.86
CA SER A 166 -8.01 -13.18 -3.69
C SER A 166 -7.58 -12.06 -2.72
N GLY A 167 -6.48 -11.36 -3.02
CA GLY A 167 -5.89 -10.41 -2.09
C GLY A 167 -5.49 -11.07 -0.77
N SER A 168 -5.55 -10.33 0.33
CA SER A 168 -5.20 -10.80 1.68
C SER A 168 -6.32 -11.66 2.30
N SER A 169 -6.61 -12.82 1.71
CA SER A 169 -7.67 -13.73 2.17
C SER A 169 -7.09 -14.90 2.98
N ALA A 170 -7.26 -14.88 4.30
CA ALA A 170 -6.79 -15.97 5.18
C ALA A 170 -7.32 -17.35 4.78
N PRO A 171 -8.62 -17.56 4.47
CA PRO A 171 -9.10 -18.88 4.01
C PRO A 171 -8.42 -19.38 2.73
N ILE A 172 -8.09 -18.48 1.80
CA ILE A 172 -7.38 -18.88 0.57
C ILE A 172 -5.93 -19.24 0.89
N TRP A 173 -5.26 -18.52 1.76
CA TRP A 173 -3.91 -18.88 2.19
C TRP A 173 -3.88 -20.24 2.93
N GLU A 174 -4.91 -20.57 3.72
CA GLU A 174 -5.04 -21.89 4.34
C GLU A 174 -5.18 -23.00 3.28
N ILE A 175 -6.00 -22.80 2.25
CA ILE A 175 -6.13 -23.73 1.11
C ILE A 175 -4.78 -23.88 0.39
N LEU A 176 -4.09 -22.79 0.09
CA LEU A 176 -2.79 -22.83 -0.57
C LEU A 176 -1.72 -23.52 0.29
N GLN A 177 -1.79 -23.37 1.60
CA GLN A 177 -0.90 -24.06 2.53
C GLN A 177 -1.16 -25.58 2.55
N GLN A 178 -2.44 -26.00 2.50
CA GLN A 178 -2.82 -27.41 2.37
C GLN A 178 -2.33 -28.01 1.03
N LEU A 179 -2.27 -27.21 -0.02
CA LEU A 179 -1.67 -27.59 -1.30
C LEU A 179 -0.14 -27.60 -1.31
N GLY A 180 0.49 -27.32 -0.16
CA GLY A 180 1.95 -27.36 0.01
C GLY A 180 2.68 -26.06 -0.27
N HIS A 181 1.98 -24.93 -0.44
CA HIS A 181 2.62 -23.63 -0.53
C HIS A 181 3.01 -23.07 0.83
N THR A 182 4.18 -22.47 0.89
CA THR A 182 4.63 -21.71 2.04
C THR A 182 3.94 -20.36 2.09
N ILE A 183 3.24 -20.07 3.18
CA ILE A 183 2.62 -18.77 3.43
C ILE A 183 3.47 -18.00 4.43
N ILE A 184 4.09 -16.92 3.96
CA ILE A 184 4.78 -15.97 4.84
C ILE A 184 3.73 -15.27 5.70
N THR A 185 3.96 -15.25 7.01
CA THR A 185 2.99 -14.75 7.99
C THR A 185 2.42 -13.39 7.59
N PRO A 186 1.11 -13.28 7.39
CA PRO A 186 0.48 -12.02 7.02
C PRO A 186 0.50 -11.02 8.17
N LEU A 187 1.00 -9.82 7.92
CA LEU A 187 1.09 -8.72 8.87
C LEU A 187 0.53 -7.44 8.26
N PRO A 188 -0.07 -6.56 9.06
CA PRO A 188 -0.49 -5.25 8.59
C PRO A 188 0.69 -4.42 8.07
N SER A 189 0.48 -3.74 6.96
CA SER A 189 1.35 -2.74 6.35
C SER A 189 0.55 -1.44 6.15
N LEU A 190 1.19 -0.28 6.07
CA LEU A 190 0.53 1.03 5.90
C LEU A 190 -0.49 1.36 7.01
N PHE A 191 -0.06 1.50 8.25
CA PHE A 191 -0.97 1.76 9.37
C PHE A 191 -0.60 3.00 10.19
N THR A 192 -1.61 3.57 10.85
CA THR A 192 -1.51 4.71 11.77
C THR A 192 -0.97 4.26 13.12
N PHE A 193 -0.13 5.07 13.75
CA PHE A 193 0.42 4.82 15.09
C PHE A 193 -0.48 5.39 16.19
N HIS A 194 -0.78 4.57 17.19
CA HIS A 194 -1.49 5.01 18.40
C HIS A 194 -0.50 5.71 19.34
N ILE A 195 -0.77 6.96 19.63
CA ILE A 195 0.05 7.81 20.50
C ILE A 195 -0.86 8.67 21.36
N LYS A 196 -0.64 8.64 22.67
CA LYS A 196 -1.23 9.58 23.63
C LYS A 196 -0.14 10.47 24.15
N ASP A 197 -0.11 11.73 23.73
CA ASP A 197 0.92 12.69 24.11
C ASP A 197 0.34 14.11 24.12
N LYS A 198 0.63 14.86 25.19
CA LYS A 198 0.11 16.22 25.38
C LYS A 198 0.49 17.19 24.28
N ARG A 199 1.58 16.93 23.54
CA ARG A 199 2.02 17.80 22.42
C ARG A 199 1.13 17.72 21.20
N ILE A 200 0.37 16.64 21.04
CA ILE A 200 -0.53 16.42 19.89
C ILE A 200 -1.99 16.33 20.31
N ASP A 201 -2.28 16.42 21.59
CA ASP A 201 -3.65 16.39 22.12
C ASP A 201 -4.46 17.59 21.58
N GLU A 202 -5.74 17.36 21.24
CA GLU A 202 -6.64 18.34 20.62
C GLU A 202 -6.16 18.96 19.28
N LEU A 203 -5.13 18.38 18.65
CA LEU A 203 -4.58 18.87 17.38
C LEU A 203 -5.02 18.04 16.15
N MET A 204 -6.08 17.25 16.27
CA MET A 204 -6.61 16.48 15.16
C MET A 204 -6.81 17.34 13.90
N GLY A 205 -6.40 16.79 12.75
CA GLY A 205 -6.48 17.47 11.46
C GLY A 205 -5.30 18.40 11.16
N VAL A 206 -4.40 18.64 12.12
CA VAL A 206 -3.16 19.40 11.85
C VAL A 206 -2.22 18.54 11.02
N SER A 207 -1.76 19.08 9.90
CA SER A 207 -0.77 18.47 9.02
C SER A 207 0.54 19.27 9.06
N VAL A 208 1.67 18.55 9.18
CA VAL A 208 3.01 19.13 8.99
C VAL A 208 3.48 18.73 7.59
N PRO A 209 3.89 19.69 6.74
CA PRO A 209 4.16 19.42 5.33
C PRO A 209 5.31 18.44 5.10
N ASP A 210 6.35 18.52 5.91
CA ASP A 210 7.50 17.63 5.83
C ASP A 210 8.12 17.36 7.21
N VAL A 211 8.39 16.09 7.49
CA VAL A 211 9.04 15.64 8.71
C VAL A 211 9.95 14.46 8.40
N ILE A 212 10.96 14.22 9.26
CA ILE A 212 11.70 12.96 9.29
C ILE A 212 11.19 12.14 10.47
N CYS A 213 10.67 10.94 10.18
CA CYS A 213 10.24 9.97 11.18
C CYS A 213 11.23 8.81 11.25
N LYS A 214 11.62 8.39 12.46
CA LYS A 214 12.58 7.31 12.71
C LYS A 214 12.12 6.44 13.89
N ILE A 215 12.27 5.13 13.77
CA ILE A 215 12.07 4.21 14.89
C ILE A 215 13.34 4.20 15.73
N ASP A 216 13.22 4.47 17.02
CA ASP A 216 14.37 4.49 17.93
C ASP A 216 15.01 3.09 18.01
N GLY A 217 16.35 3.06 17.90
CA GLY A 217 17.11 1.81 17.84
C GLY A 217 17.10 1.09 16.49
N GLU A 218 16.41 1.61 15.46
CA GLU A 218 16.39 1.02 14.12
C GLU A 218 17.03 1.96 13.08
N LYS A 219 17.48 1.38 11.96
CA LYS A 219 18.01 2.16 10.82
C LYS A 219 16.93 2.63 9.86
N ILE A 220 15.66 2.32 10.14
CA ILE A 220 14.53 2.61 9.27
C ILE A 220 14.03 4.03 9.57
N SER A 221 13.92 4.84 8.53
CA SER A 221 13.36 6.19 8.57
C SER A 221 12.52 6.48 7.35
N SER A 222 11.67 7.48 7.45
CA SER A 222 10.85 7.97 6.34
C SER A 222 10.72 9.48 6.41
N THR A 223 10.45 10.09 5.25
CA THR A 223 10.26 11.53 5.10
C THR A 223 8.96 11.80 4.37
N GLY A 224 8.33 12.93 4.67
CA GLY A 224 7.15 13.43 4.01
C GLY A 224 6.13 14.06 4.97
N PRO A 225 4.90 14.32 4.49
CA PRO A 225 3.84 14.91 5.31
C PRO A 225 3.43 14.00 6.48
N LEU A 226 3.17 14.64 7.63
CA LEU A 226 2.64 14.01 8.83
C LEU A 226 1.24 14.56 9.10
N LEU A 227 0.32 13.71 9.55
CA LEU A 227 -1.04 14.07 9.94
C LEU A 227 -1.30 13.65 11.39
N ILE A 228 -1.77 14.60 12.22
CA ILE A 228 -2.27 14.31 13.56
C ILE A 228 -3.73 13.85 13.46
N THR A 229 -4.04 12.71 14.05
CA THR A 229 -5.37 12.09 14.05
C THR A 229 -5.91 11.93 15.47
N HIS A 230 -7.14 11.48 15.63
CA HIS A 230 -7.72 11.13 16.93
C HIS A 230 -6.92 10.05 17.70
N TRP A 231 -6.24 9.17 16.95
CA TRP A 231 -5.54 8.02 17.54
C TRP A 231 -4.06 8.29 17.79
N GLY A 232 -3.51 9.32 17.18
CA GLY A 232 -2.10 9.66 17.23
C GLY A 232 -1.61 10.20 15.89
N LEU A 233 -0.66 9.52 15.23
CA LEU A 233 0.00 10.05 14.04
C LEU A 233 -0.20 9.15 12.82
N SER A 234 -0.46 9.78 11.67
CA SER A 234 -0.64 9.19 10.36
C SER A 234 0.02 10.08 9.28
N GLY A 235 -0.42 9.93 8.05
CA GLY A 235 0.12 10.65 6.89
C GLY A 235 1.24 9.89 6.19
N PRO A 236 1.68 10.37 5.01
CA PRO A 236 2.64 9.66 4.16
C PRO A 236 3.93 9.23 4.87
N ALA A 237 4.50 10.08 5.74
CA ALA A 237 5.70 9.73 6.51
C ALA A 237 5.47 8.50 7.42
N ILE A 238 4.37 8.46 8.15
CA ILE A 238 4.04 7.36 9.07
C ILE A 238 3.67 6.09 8.28
N LEU A 239 2.86 6.21 7.24
CA LEU A 239 2.44 5.07 6.43
C LEU A 239 3.64 4.41 5.72
N LYS A 240 4.55 5.18 5.15
CA LYS A 240 5.79 4.66 4.58
C LYS A 240 6.64 3.96 5.63
N LEU A 241 6.83 4.60 6.80
CA LEU A 241 7.60 4.02 7.90
C LEU A 241 7.02 2.69 8.36
N SER A 242 5.69 2.61 8.53
CA SER A 242 5.00 1.39 8.94
C SER A 242 5.12 0.26 7.92
N ALA A 243 5.12 0.58 6.61
CA ALA A 243 5.31 -0.40 5.56
C ALA A 243 6.72 -1.00 5.59
N TRP A 244 7.77 -0.16 5.64
CA TRP A 244 9.15 -0.62 5.68
C TRP A 244 9.48 -1.41 6.94
N ALA A 245 8.90 -1.02 8.06
CA ALA A 245 9.17 -1.61 9.37
C ALA A 245 8.13 -2.66 9.82
N ALA A 246 7.21 -3.09 8.94
CA ALA A 246 6.07 -3.91 9.34
C ALA A 246 6.45 -5.15 10.16
N VAL A 247 7.47 -5.90 9.75
CA VAL A 247 7.96 -7.11 10.44
C VAL A 247 8.58 -6.75 11.81
N GLN A 248 9.44 -5.73 11.84
CA GLN A 248 10.10 -5.28 13.08
C GLN A 248 9.08 -4.75 14.10
N LEU A 249 8.08 -4.01 13.63
CA LEU A 249 7.03 -3.45 14.48
C LEU A 249 6.09 -4.54 15.01
N ALA A 250 5.79 -5.56 14.23
CA ALA A 250 5.03 -6.72 14.68
C ALA A 250 5.80 -7.50 15.78
N ALA A 251 7.11 -7.73 15.60
CA ALA A 251 7.96 -8.36 16.61
C ALA A 251 8.01 -7.56 17.93
N LYS A 252 7.89 -6.23 17.87
CA LYS A 252 7.79 -5.34 19.04
C LYS A 252 6.36 -5.22 19.57
N GLN A 253 5.40 -6.00 19.08
CA GLN A 253 3.98 -5.91 19.43
C GLN A 253 3.42 -4.48 19.26
N TYR A 254 3.96 -3.74 18.29
CA TYR A 254 3.63 -2.34 18.00
C TYR A 254 3.86 -1.36 19.17
N GLN A 255 4.78 -1.68 20.08
CA GLN A 255 5.19 -0.84 21.21
C GLN A 255 6.65 -0.42 21.01
N PHE A 256 6.88 0.87 20.77
CA PHE A 256 8.20 1.43 20.46
C PHE A 256 8.22 2.94 20.66
N THR A 257 9.42 3.52 20.58
CA THR A 257 9.59 4.97 20.55
C THR A 257 9.77 5.44 19.10
N LEU A 258 8.91 6.37 18.69
CA LEU A 258 9.02 7.10 17.43
C LEU A 258 9.74 8.42 17.68
N LYS A 259 10.81 8.69 16.94
CA LYS A 259 11.48 10.00 16.92
C LYS A 259 11.07 10.79 15.69
N ILE A 260 10.70 12.05 15.88
CA ILE A 260 10.28 12.95 14.81
C ILE A 260 11.15 14.19 14.81
N ASN A 261 11.68 14.52 13.63
CA ASN A 261 12.22 15.84 13.34
C ASN A 261 11.17 16.62 12.53
N PHE A 262 10.61 17.67 13.14
CA PHE A 262 9.63 18.58 12.52
C PHE A 262 10.29 19.68 11.65
N LEU A 263 11.61 19.75 11.67
CA LEU A 263 12.43 20.69 10.92
C LEU A 263 13.54 19.93 10.17
N PRO A 264 13.23 19.22 9.06
CA PRO A 264 14.20 18.34 8.38
C PRO A 264 15.52 18.99 7.99
N GLU A 265 15.50 20.30 7.77
CA GLU A 265 16.69 21.10 7.40
C GLU A 265 17.67 21.32 8.57
N TYR A 266 17.23 21.04 9.82
CA TYR A 266 18.00 21.29 11.03
C TYR A 266 18.27 20.01 11.80
N ASN A 267 19.46 19.87 12.34
CA ASN A 267 19.76 18.98 13.45
C ASN A 267 19.59 19.73 14.79
N TYR A 268 19.76 19.02 15.91
CA TYR A 268 19.63 19.62 17.23
C TYR A 268 20.52 20.86 17.42
N GLN A 269 21.78 20.78 17.03
CA GLN A 269 22.76 21.86 17.24
C GLN A 269 22.42 23.10 16.41
N SER A 270 22.16 22.93 15.12
CA SER A 270 21.80 24.05 14.23
C SER A 270 20.43 24.66 14.58
N CYS A 271 19.48 23.84 15.05
CA CYS A 271 18.19 24.33 15.55
C CYS A 271 18.41 25.18 16.85
N LEU A 272 19.19 24.70 17.77
CA LEU A 272 19.49 25.45 19.01
C LEU A 272 20.16 26.79 18.71
N GLU A 273 21.13 26.82 17.79
CA GLU A 273 21.78 28.06 17.34
C GLU A 273 20.80 29.04 16.72
N LEU A 274 19.88 28.53 15.88
CA LEU A 274 18.78 29.31 15.32
C LEU A 274 17.89 29.92 16.43
N LEU A 275 17.47 29.11 17.41
CA LEU A 275 16.62 29.57 18.51
C LEU A 275 17.36 30.64 19.37
N ILE A 276 18.65 30.45 19.64
CA ILE A 276 19.46 31.42 20.37
C ILE A 276 19.59 32.73 19.60
N SER A 277 19.76 32.68 18.27
CA SER A 277 19.86 33.88 17.44
C SER A 277 18.59 34.75 17.49
N GLN A 278 17.42 34.14 17.74
CA GLN A 278 16.17 34.87 17.89
C GLN A 278 16.16 35.81 19.11
N LYS A 279 16.98 35.52 20.17
CA LYS A 279 17.09 36.42 21.33
C LYS A 279 17.69 37.79 20.95
N SER A 280 18.56 37.81 19.98
CA SER A 280 19.20 39.05 19.50
C SER A 280 18.39 39.70 18.36
N THR A 281 17.82 38.91 17.45
CA THR A 281 17.12 39.43 16.25
C THR A 281 15.65 39.83 16.53
N SER A 282 15.03 39.20 17.53
CA SER A 282 13.59 39.41 17.83
C SER A 282 13.29 39.43 19.34
N PRO A 283 14.05 40.12 20.19
CA PRO A 283 14.02 39.99 21.66
C PRO A 283 12.61 40.19 22.26
N LYS A 284 11.85 41.13 21.74
CA LYS A 284 10.51 41.53 22.27
C LYS A 284 9.35 40.72 21.70
N LYS A 285 9.58 39.81 20.73
CA LYS A 285 8.52 39.00 20.17
C LYS A 285 8.17 37.80 21.05
N HIS A 286 6.88 37.54 21.24
CA HIS A 286 6.42 36.35 21.96
C HIS A 286 6.72 35.10 21.15
N ILE A 287 7.37 34.11 21.75
CA ILE A 287 7.84 32.89 21.06
C ILE A 287 6.69 32.13 20.44
N GLN A 288 5.58 31.97 21.16
CA GLN A 288 4.41 31.19 20.69
C GLN A 288 3.73 31.74 19.43
N LEU A 289 3.91 33.06 19.12
CA LEU A 289 3.25 33.69 17.98
C LEU A 289 4.02 33.57 16.66
N TYR A 290 5.28 33.13 16.73
CA TYR A 290 6.17 33.09 15.57
C TYR A 290 6.78 31.70 15.38
N PRO A 291 6.04 30.75 14.76
CA PRO A 291 6.56 29.42 14.44
C PRO A 291 7.83 29.48 13.60
N ILE A 292 8.73 28.53 13.81
CA ILE A 292 9.93 28.36 12.97
C ILE A 292 9.65 27.32 11.88
N GLY A 293 10.13 27.61 10.68
CA GLY A 293 9.98 26.75 9.51
C GLY A 293 8.50 26.52 9.14
N ALA A 294 8.19 25.32 8.69
CA ALA A 294 6.84 24.95 8.27
C ALA A 294 5.98 24.33 9.39
N VAL A 295 6.36 24.49 10.66
CA VAL A 295 5.61 23.96 11.81
C VAL A 295 4.29 24.72 11.96
N PRO A 296 3.12 24.06 11.89
CA PRO A 296 1.83 24.71 12.03
C PRO A 296 1.67 25.40 13.38
N SER A 297 1.06 26.59 13.40
CA SER A 297 0.95 27.44 14.60
C SER A 297 0.31 26.74 15.81
N ARG A 298 -0.68 25.86 15.59
CA ARG A 298 -1.30 25.10 16.68
C ARG A 298 -0.31 24.10 17.30
N LEU A 299 0.44 23.38 16.47
CA LEU A 299 1.47 22.43 16.95
C LEU A 299 2.63 23.16 17.60
N TRP A 300 3.08 24.26 17.01
CA TRP A 300 4.11 25.13 17.59
C TRP A 300 3.77 25.60 19.00
N LYS A 301 2.55 26.14 19.20
CA LYS A 301 2.09 26.56 20.53
C LYS A 301 2.08 25.39 21.53
N SER A 302 1.61 24.23 21.13
CA SER A 302 1.58 23.06 21.99
C SER A 302 3.01 22.60 22.39
N ILE A 303 3.94 22.57 21.46
CA ILE A 303 5.35 22.25 21.73
C ILE A 303 5.96 23.31 22.68
N CYS A 304 5.71 24.59 22.44
CA CYS A 304 6.17 25.67 23.33
C CYS A 304 5.65 25.47 24.76
N LEU A 305 4.36 25.22 24.94
CA LEU A 305 3.77 24.93 26.26
C LEU A 305 4.40 23.74 26.94
N PHE A 306 4.64 22.65 26.20
CA PHE A 306 5.34 21.47 26.69
C PHE A 306 6.76 21.80 27.18
N CYS A 307 7.44 22.75 26.54
CA CYS A 307 8.78 23.23 26.94
C CYS A 307 8.74 24.29 28.06
N GLY A 308 7.56 24.61 28.62
CA GLY A 308 7.42 25.63 29.69
C GLY A 308 7.38 27.06 29.15
N ILE A 309 7.22 27.24 27.82
CA ILE A 309 7.13 28.54 27.17
C ILE A 309 5.66 28.88 27.00
N ASN A 310 5.14 29.77 27.84
CA ASN A 310 3.75 30.27 27.76
C ASN A 310 3.63 31.52 26.86
N ASP A 311 2.43 32.05 26.74
CA ASP A 311 2.08 33.20 25.89
C ASP A 311 2.70 34.54 26.32
N LYS A 312 3.27 34.63 27.54
CA LYS A 312 3.90 35.83 28.09
C LYS A 312 5.41 35.86 27.87
N ILE A 313 6.02 34.77 27.41
CA ILE A 313 7.48 34.67 27.27
C ILE A 313 7.91 35.20 25.90
N ASN A 314 8.75 36.23 25.94
CA ASN A 314 9.48 36.76 24.79
C ASN A 314 10.77 35.99 24.54
N TRP A 315 11.36 36.18 23.37
CA TRP A 315 12.67 35.59 23.08
C TRP A 315 13.76 36.02 24.07
N SER A 316 13.80 37.31 24.52
CA SER A 316 14.72 37.77 25.52
C SER A 316 14.64 37.01 26.85
N ASP A 317 13.43 36.60 27.22
CA ASP A 317 13.13 36.03 28.54
C ASP A 317 13.33 34.51 28.58
N ALA A 318 13.45 33.87 27.41
CA ALA A 318 13.63 32.43 27.32
C ALA A 318 14.94 31.98 27.96
N SER A 319 14.85 31.06 28.91
CA SER A 319 16.05 30.45 29.51
C SER A 319 16.77 29.53 28.53
N LYS A 320 18.06 29.24 28.81
CA LYS A 320 18.82 28.27 28.01
C LYS A 320 18.16 26.88 28.03
N ASP A 321 17.64 26.45 29.15
CA ASP A 321 16.95 25.17 29.32
C ASP A 321 15.67 25.11 28.46
N MET A 322 14.87 26.19 28.42
CA MET A 322 13.70 26.28 27.56
C MET A 322 14.06 26.12 26.08
N LEU A 323 15.12 26.80 25.61
CA LEU A 323 15.56 26.73 24.23
C LEU A 323 16.12 25.33 23.85
N GLN A 324 16.84 24.71 24.78
CA GLN A 324 17.34 23.35 24.60
C GLN A 324 16.21 22.34 24.50
N LYS A 325 15.22 22.41 25.40
CA LYS A 325 14.00 21.57 25.34
C LYS A 325 13.19 21.80 24.07
N LEU A 326 13.11 23.06 23.62
CA LEU A 326 12.42 23.39 22.36
C LEU A 326 13.16 22.81 21.16
N ALA A 327 14.50 22.96 21.08
CA ALA A 327 15.30 22.37 20.02
C ALA A 327 15.17 20.84 19.96
N ASP A 328 15.20 20.18 21.12
CA ASP A 328 15.01 18.73 21.23
C ASP A 328 13.60 18.33 20.77
N SER A 329 12.56 19.05 21.23
CA SER A 329 11.16 18.78 20.85
C SER A 329 10.85 19.09 19.38
N LEU A 330 11.69 19.86 18.68
CA LEU A 330 11.55 20.14 17.26
C LEU A 330 12.32 19.17 16.37
N THR A 331 13.49 18.70 16.82
CA THR A 331 14.41 17.92 15.97
C THR A 331 14.56 16.46 16.38
N GLN A 332 14.19 16.10 17.61
CA GLN A 332 14.32 14.75 18.16
C GLN A 332 13.12 14.33 19.02
N ALA A 333 11.94 14.89 18.70
CA ALA A 333 10.73 14.65 19.47
C ALA A 333 10.42 13.14 19.63
N ALA A 334 10.58 12.62 20.83
CA ALA A 334 10.28 11.22 21.13
C ALA A 334 8.81 11.05 21.52
N PHE A 335 8.12 10.13 20.84
CA PHE A 335 6.74 9.76 21.11
C PHE A 335 6.63 8.27 21.41
N LYS A 336 5.93 7.91 22.48
CA LYS A 336 5.68 6.52 22.82
C LYS A 336 4.50 5.99 21.99
N VAL A 337 4.78 5.09 21.05
CA VAL A 337 3.76 4.35 20.33
C VAL A 337 3.30 3.18 21.18
N THR A 338 1.99 3.01 21.35
CA THR A 338 1.36 1.99 22.19
C THR A 338 0.53 0.97 21.41
N GLY A 339 0.48 1.11 20.09
CA GLY A 339 -0.29 0.24 19.22
C GLY A 339 -0.47 0.83 17.83
N LYS A 340 -1.30 0.20 17.06
CA LYS A 340 -1.65 0.59 15.69
C LYS A 340 -3.15 0.66 15.51
N SER A 341 -3.63 1.53 14.61
CA SER A 341 -5.02 1.53 14.15
C SER A 341 -5.17 0.60 12.96
N THR A 342 -6.19 -0.23 13.00
CA THR A 342 -6.55 -1.14 11.92
C THR A 342 -7.97 -0.84 11.47
N PHE A 343 -8.15 0.20 10.64
CA PHE A 343 -9.39 0.34 9.88
C PHE A 343 -9.35 -0.69 8.76
N LYS A 344 -10.28 -1.63 8.75
CA LYS A 344 -10.26 -2.84 7.90
C LYS A 344 -10.29 -2.57 6.39
N GLU A 345 -10.66 -1.37 5.96
CA GLU A 345 -10.98 -1.08 4.55
C GLU A 345 -9.83 -0.48 3.72
N GLU A 346 -8.77 0.03 4.37
CA GLU A 346 -7.67 0.73 3.69
C GLU A 346 -6.30 0.03 3.77
N PHE A 347 -6.20 -1.15 4.42
CA PHE A 347 -4.91 -1.74 4.73
C PHE A 347 -4.38 -2.66 3.63
N VAL A 348 -3.09 -2.50 3.39
CA VAL A 348 -2.24 -3.44 2.69
C VAL A 348 -1.71 -4.45 3.70
N THR A 349 -1.67 -5.70 3.32
CA THR A 349 -1.06 -6.78 4.10
C THR A 349 0.27 -7.15 3.46
N CYS A 350 1.35 -7.18 4.22
CA CYS A 350 2.57 -7.88 3.82
C CYS A 350 2.48 -9.35 4.24
N GLY A 351 3.22 -10.23 3.55
CA GLY A 351 3.05 -11.68 3.70
C GLY A 351 2.22 -12.27 2.56
N GLY A 352 1.95 -13.56 2.60
CA GLY A 352 1.28 -14.31 1.54
C GLY A 352 2.17 -15.39 0.95
N VAL A 353 1.86 -15.86 -0.26
CA VAL A 353 2.61 -16.94 -0.95
C VAL A 353 4.07 -16.54 -1.14
N ALA A 354 4.98 -17.41 -0.70
CA ALA A 354 6.41 -17.22 -0.82
C ALA A 354 6.84 -17.12 -2.29
N LEU A 355 7.59 -16.05 -2.63
CA LEU A 355 7.89 -15.70 -4.03
C LEU A 355 8.87 -16.68 -4.70
N GLU A 356 9.72 -17.36 -3.92
CA GLU A 356 10.60 -18.41 -4.40
C GLU A 356 9.84 -19.62 -4.97
N GLU A 357 8.57 -19.80 -4.63
CA GLU A 357 7.69 -20.86 -5.12
C GLU A 357 6.90 -20.48 -6.38
N VAL A 358 7.10 -19.27 -6.88
CA VAL A 358 6.42 -18.74 -8.07
C VAL A 358 7.42 -18.47 -9.19
N ASP A 359 7.11 -18.89 -10.41
CA ASP A 359 7.86 -18.44 -11.58
C ASP A 359 7.36 -17.06 -11.99
N LEU A 360 8.15 -16.04 -11.69
CA LEU A 360 7.78 -14.64 -11.89
C LEU A 360 7.70 -14.21 -13.37
N ARG A 361 8.14 -15.06 -14.31
CA ARG A 361 7.99 -14.84 -15.75
C ARG A 361 6.58 -15.22 -16.25
N THR A 362 5.91 -16.11 -15.50
CA THR A 362 4.60 -16.66 -15.85
C THR A 362 3.56 -16.45 -14.77
N MET A 363 3.97 -16.09 -13.57
CA MET A 363 3.17 -16.09 -12.33
C MET A 363 2.61 -17.46 -11.95
N GLN A 364 3.13 -18.56 -12.54
CA GLN A 364 2.72 -19.92 -12.24
C GLN A 364 3.42 -20.45 -10.97
N SER A 365 2.70 -21.27 -10.24
CA SER A 365 3.29 -22.09 -9.16
C SER A 365 4.38 -23.00 -9.73
N LYS A 366 5.54 -23.04 -9.08
CA LYS A 366 6.59 -24.02 -9.38
C LYS A 366 6.28 -25.42 -8.87
N LYS A 367 5.28 -25.54 -7.99
CA LYS A 367 4.87 -26.80 -7.36
C LYS A 367 3.67 -27.44 -8.06
N LEU A 368 2.76 -26.61 -8.55
CA LEU A 368 1.44 -27.03 -9.02
C LEU A 368 1.17 -26.46 -10.41
N PRO A 369 1.38 -27.25 -11.48
CA PRO A 369 1.07 -26.80 -12.83
C PRO A 369 -0.40 -26.41 -12.96
N GLY A 370 -0.68 -25.35 -13.71
CA GLY A 370 -2.04 -24.81 -13.88
C GLY A 370 -2.53 -23.89 -12.76
N ILE A 371 -1.74 -23.69 -11.69
CA ILE A 371 -2.03 -22.72 -10.63
C ILE A 371 -1.17 -21.46 -10.86
N TYR A 372 -1.82 -20.30 -10.82
CA TYR A 372 -1.20 -18.98 -11.01
C TYR A 372 -1.59 -18.03 -9.88
N PHE A 373 -0.80 -16.98 -9.66
CA PHE A 373 -1.01 -16.00 -8.61
C PHE A 373 -0.98 -14.58 -9.16
N ALA A 374 -1.84 -13.70 -8.62
CA ALA A 374 -1.85 -12.29 -8.98
C ALA A 374 -2.22 -11.38 -7.80
N GLY A 375 -1.48 -10.29 -7.65
CA GLY A 375 -1.74 -9.26 -6.64
C GLY A 375 -1.37 -9.67 -5.22
N GLU A 376 -2.11 -9.17 -4.26
CA GLU A 376 -1.80 -9.19 -2.81
C GLU A 376 -1.90 -10.62 -2.16
N VAL A 377 -2.25 -11.65 -2.91
CA VAL A 377 -2.13 -13.05 -2.45
C VAL A 377 -0.66 -13.46 -2.30
N LEU A 378 0.22 -12.83 -3.07
CA LEU A 378 1.67 -12.97 -3.05
C LEU A 378 2.29 -12.18 -1.89
N ASN A 379 3.47 -12.60 -1.42
CA ASN A 379 4.27 -11.81 -0.47
C ASN A 379 4.87 -10.56 -1.14
N ILE A 380 3.99 -9.68 -1.61
CA ILE A 380 4.33 -8.41 -2.26
C ILE A 380 3.51 -7.32 -1.61
N ASP A 381 4.16 -6.26 -1.15
CA ASP A 381 3.48 -5.03 -0.78
C ASP A 381 4.35 -3.81 -1.02
N ALA A 382 3.71 -2.68 -1.18
CA ALA A 382 4.33 -1.41 -1.51
C ALA A 382 3.91 -0.31 -0.53
N VAL A 383 4.65 0.79 -0.54
CA VAL A 383 4.23 2.02 0.11
C VAL A 383 2.98 2.60 -0.56
N THR A 384 2.35 3.59 0.08
CA THR A 384 1.23 4.32 -0.52
C THR A 384 1.66 5.07 -1.78
N GLY A 385 0.76 5.18 -2.78
CA GLY A 385 1.05 5.92 -4.00
C GLY A 385 0.64 5.25 -5.33
N GLY A 386 -0.23 4.23 -5.30
CA GLY A 386 -0.67 3.48 -6.49
C GLY A 386 0.15 2.23 -6.79
N PHE A 387 1.24 2.02 -6.05
CA PHE A 387 2.20 0.93 -6.29
C PHE A 387 1.60 -0.46 -6.06
N ASN A 388 0.74 -0.65 -5.06
CA ASN A 388 0.08 -1.93 -4.82
C ASN A 388 -0.85 -2.31 -5.96
N PHE A 389 -1.55 -1.35 -6.56
CA PHE A 389 -2.33 -1.59 -7.77
C PHE A 389 -1.42 -1.90 -8.96
N GLN A 390 -0.29 -1.20 -9.11
CA GLN A 390 0.64 -1.52 -10.18
C GLN A 390 1.14 -2.96 -10.11
N ALA A 391 1.51 -3.45 -8.91
CA ALA A 391 1.88 -4.86 -8.74
C ALA A 391 0.72 -5.81 -9.09
N ALA A 392 -0.52 -5.44 -8.73
CA ALA A 392 -1.70 -6.22 -9.08
C ALA A 392 -1.93 -6.28 -10.60
N TRP A 393 -1.80 -5.15 -11.31
CA TRP A 393 -1.93 -5.11 -12.77
C TRP A 393 -0.85 -5.93 -13.45
N THR A 394 0.40 -5.73 -13.06
CA THR A 394 1.57 -6.40 -13.64
C THR A 394 1.48 -7.92 -13.49
N THR A 395 1.25 -8.40 -12.28
CA THR A 395 1.18 -9.84 -12.00
C THR A 395 -0.04 -10.50 -12.67
N ALA A 396 -1.17 -9.80 -12.72
CA ALA A 396 -2.38 -10.25 -13.39
C ALA A 396 -2.21 -10.35 -14.91
N TYR A 397 -1.57 -9.33 -15.53
CA TYR A 397 -1.27 -9.34 -16.95
C TYR A 397 -0.37 -10.51 -17.34
N ILE A 398 0.70 -10.74 -16.58
CA ILE A 398 1.66 -11.82 -16.85
C ILE A 398 0.98 -13.19 -16.68
N ALA A 399 0.19 -13.38 -15.62
CA ALA A 399 -0.56 -14.62 -15.41
C ALA A 399 -1.50 -14.91 -16.59
N ALA A 400 -2.29 -13.92 -17.00
CA ALA A 400 -3.20 -14.02 -18.14
C ALA A 400 -2.46 -14.34 -19.45
N SER A 401 -1.41 -13.60 -19.76
CA SER A 401 -0.59 -13.78 -20.95
C SER A 401 0.04 -15.18 -21.01
N SER A 402 0.49 -15.70 -19.88
CA SER A 402 1.12 -17.03 -19.82
C SER A 402 0.16 -18.18 -20.02
N ILE A 403 -1.09 -18.02 -19.64
CA ILE A 403 -2.14 -19.03 -19.86
C ILE A 403 -2.58 -19.04 -21.31
N THR A 404 -2.67 -17.86 -21.94
CA THR A 404 -3.16 -17.71 -23.31
C THR A 404 -2.09 -17.95 -24.37
N ASN A 405 -0.83 -17.65 -24.06
CA ASN A 405 0.33 -17.85 -24.90
C ASN A 405 1.40 -18.64 -24.14
N PRO A 406 1.22 -19.95 -23.92
CA PRO A 406 2.20 -20.72 -23.18
C PRO A 406 3.57 -20.60 -23.85
N VAL A 407 4.54 -20.04 -23.12
CA VAL A 407 5.93 -19.99 -23.58
C VAL A 407 6.38 -21.44 -23.74
N GLU A 408 6.68 -21.86 -24.97
CA GLU A 408 7.27 -23.17 -25.21
C GLU A 408 8.50 -23.30 -24.30
N SER A 409 8.42 -24.18 -23.33
CA SER A 409 9.55 -24.52 -22.47
C SER A 409 10.66 -25.09 -23.37
N LYS A 410 11.60 -24.25 -23.78
CA LYS A 410 12.86 -24.76 -24.34
C LYS A 410 13.49 -25.65 -23.26
N LYS A 411 13.41 -26.95 -23.49
CA LYS A 411 14.11 -28.02 -22.75
C LYS A 411 15.61 -27.78 -22.76
#